data_323d98786b487aa6a91706d0ed2ee992
#
_entry.id   323d98786b487aa6a91706d0ed2ee992
#
_cell.length_a   1.000
_cell.length_b   1.000
_cell.length_c   1.000
_cell.angle_alpha   90.00
_cell.angle_beta   90.00
_cell.angle_gamma   90.00
#
_symmetry.space_group_name_H-M   'P 1'
#
loop_
_entity.id
_entity.type
_entity.pdbx_description
1 polymer ?
#
loop_
_entity_poly.entity_id
_entity_poly.type
_entity_poly.pdbx_seq_one_letter_code
_entity_poly.pdbx_strand_id
1 'polypeptide(L)'
;MKIFWFIPTHGDSRYLGTSKGARQVDHAYMKQIAVAVDNLGYEGVLIPTGRSCEDPWITAASLIDATQHLKFLVALRPGVTTPALAARMAATFDRLSNGRVLLNLVTGGDEAELRGDGLYEDHSTRYQTANEYVKIWREILTRSHTGEAFTFHGERLQVDDAKLLYPPVQKPYPPL
;
A
#
# COMPACT_ATOMS: atom_id res chain seq x y z
N MET A 1 -1.15 2.53 23.10
CA MET A 1 -1.78 1.63 22.13
C MET A 1 -1.95 2.42 20.82
N LYS A 2 -1.58 1.85 19.66
CA LYS A 2 -1.78 2.47 18.36
C LYS A 2 -3.07 1.93 17.76
N ILE A 3 -3.98 2.82 17.37
CA ILE A 3 -5.29 2.44 16.82
C ILE A 3 -5.34 2.92 15.37
N PHE A 4 -5.79 2.03 14.49
CA PHE A 4 -6.06 2.31 13.08
C PHE A 4 -7.54 2.15 12.81
N TRP A 5 -8.08 3.00 11.93
CA TRP A 5 -9.42 2.88 11.40
C TRP A 5 -9.37 2.37 9.96
N PHE A 6 -10.53 2.16 9.35
CA PHE A 6 -10.65 1.77 7.94
C PHE A 6 -11.12 2.93 7.08
N ILE A 7 -10.59 3.06 5.87
CA ILE A 7 -11.22 3.85 4.82
C ILE A 7 -12.15 2.91 4.02
N PRO A 8 -13.46 3.25 3.88
CA PRO A 8 -14.44 2.38 3.26
C PRO A 8 -14.37 2.41 1.72
N THR A 9 -13.28 1.89 1.15
CA THR A 9 -13.01 1.83 -0.30
C THR A 9 -13.90 0.87 -1.07
N HIS A 10 -14.69 0.04 -0.39
CA HIS A 10 -15.71 -0.87 -0.94
C HIS A 10 -17.13 -0.39 -0.63
N GLY A 11 -17.27 0.84 -0.14
CA GLY A 11 -18.52 1.34 0.44
C GLY A 11 -18.66 0.99 1.91
N ASP A 12 -19.80 1.29 2.47
CA ASP A 12 -20.10 1.08 3.88
C ASP A 12 -21.49 0.46 4.05
N SER A 13 -21.66 -0.38 5.07
CA SER A 13 -22.94 -1.03 5.35
C SER A 13 -23.27 -0.93 6.83
N ARG A 14 -24.54 -0.64 7.12
CA ARG A 14 -25.08 -0.66 8.49
C ARG A 14 -24.94 -2.03 9.16
N TYR A 15 -25.01 -3.10 8.37
CA TYR A 15 -24.92 -4.46 8.85
C TYR A 15 -23.75 -5.17 8.20
N LEU A 16 -22.78 -5.55 8.99
CA LEU A 16 -21.56 -6.20 8.54
C LEU A 16 -21.85 -7.46 7.71
N GLY A 17 -21.22 -7.57 6.54
CA GLY A 17 -21.38 -8.70 5.64
C GLY A 17 -22.69 -8.72 4.83
N THR A 18 -23.48 -7.62 4.85
CA THR A 18 -24.69 -7.49 4.04
C THR A 18 -24.68 -6.22 3.22
N SER A 19 -25.48 -6.19 2.14
CA SER A 19 -25.71 -4.99 1.33
C SER A 19 -26.90 -4.13 1.82
N LYS A 20 -27.58 -4.54 2.88
CA LYS A 20 -28.77 -3.85 3.40
C LYS A 20 -28.40 -2.47 3.95
N GLY A 21 -28.91 -1.42 3.34
CA GLY A 21 -28.60 -0.03 3.69
C GLY A 21 -27.15 0.35 3.39
N ALA A 22 -26.51 -0.37 2.44
CA ALA A 22 -25.15 -0.09 2.02
C ALA A 22 -25.04 1.30 1.39
N ARG A 23 -23.98 2.01 1.75
CA ARG A 23 -23.55 3.23 1.08
C ARG A 23 -22.64 2.83 -0.07
N GLN A 24 -22.86 3.41 -1.23
CA GLN A 24 -21.95 3.31 -2.37
C GLN A 24 -20.59 3.93 -2.03
N VAL A 25 -19.57 3.54 -2.76
CA VAL A 25 -18.25 4.19 -2.66
C VAL A 25 -18.42 5.68 -2.98
N ASP A 26 -17.95 6.53 -2.07
CA ASP A 26 -18.05 7.97 -2.19
C ASP A 26 -16.79 8.62 -1.62
N HIS A 27 -16.04 9.32 -2.47
CA HIS A 27 -14.79 9.98 -2.10
C HIS A 27 -15.02 11.07 -1.04
N ALA A 28 -16.12 11.82 -1.12
CA ALA A 28 -16.42 12.85 -0.11
C ALA A 28 -16.62 12.22 1.28
N TYR A 29 -17.27 11.06 1.35
CA TYR A 29 -17.41 10.31 2.59
C TYR A 29 -16.08 9.75 3.09
N MET A 30 -15.26 9.17 2.22
CA MET A 30 -13.91 8.70 2.60
C MET A 30 -13.08 9.85 3.20
N LYS A 31 -13.16 11.03 2.60
CA LYS A 31 -12.48 12.24 3.10
C LYS A 31 -13.01 12.67 4.47
N GLN A 32 -14.34 12.64 4.68
CA GLN A 32 -14.92 12.92 6.00
C GLN A 32 -14.43 11.97 7.07
N ILE A 33 -14.35 10.67 6.77
CA ILE A 33 -13.81 9.66 7.69
C ILE A 33 -12.35 9.95 7.99
N ALA A 34 -11.52 10.20 6.99
CA ALA A 34 -10.09 10.49 7.18
C ALA A 34 -9.87 11.72 8.09
N VAL A 35 -10.60 12.81 7.83
CA VAL A 35 -10.53 14.03 8.65
C VAL A 35 -11.01 13.78 10.09
N ALA A 36 -12.10 13.04 10.28
CA ALA A 36 -12.61 12.72 11.61
C ALA A 36 -11.61 11.86 12.40
N VAL A 37 -11.02 10.85 11.75
CA VAL A 37 -10.03 9.95 12.36
C VAL A 37 -8.74 10.70 12.73
N ASP A 38 -8.29 11.62 11.88
CA ASP A 38 -7.14 12.51 12.16
C ASP A 38 -7.39 13.38 13.38
N ASN A 39 -8.57 14.06 13.42
CA ASN A 39 -8.95 14.93 14.53
C ASN A 39 -9.16 14.19 15.85
N LEU A 40 -9.56 12.92 15.81
CA LEU A 40 -9.74 12.07 16.98
C LEU A 40 -8.41 11.48 17.50
N GLY A 41 -7.29 11.72 16.80
CA GLY A 41 -5.95 11.30 17.23
C GLY A 41 -5.67 9.81 17.03
N TYR A 42 -6.30 9.17 16.05
CA TYR A 42 -5.91 7.82 15.64
C TYR A 42 -4.51 7.83 15.01
N GLU A 43 -3.79 6.73 15.15
CA GLU A 43 -2.45 6.60 14.53
C GLU A 43 -2.51 6.64 13.00
N GLY A 44 -3.56 6.03 12.41
CA GLY A 44 -3.70 6.00 10.97
C GLY A 44 -4.97 5.28 10.50
N VAL A 45 -5.02 5.08 9.19
CA VAL A 45 -6.08 4.35 8.50
C VAL A 45 -5.50 3.21 7.67
N LEU A 46 -6.19 2.07 7.65
CA LEU A 46 -5.93 0.98 6.73
C LEU A 46 -6.75 1.21 5.44
N ILE A 47 -6.06 1.10 4.31
CA ILE A 47 -6.66 1.19 2.98
C ILE A 47 -6.42 -0.16 2.29
N PRO A 48 -7.46 -0.99 2.19
CA PRO A 48 -7.34 -2.35 1.64
C PRO A 48 -7.20 -2.34 0.12
N THR A 49 -6.80 -3.48 -0.43
CA THR A 49 -6.79 -3.76 -1.87
C THR A 49 -7.64 -4.98 -2.18
N GLY A 50 -8.22 -5.01 -3.37
CA GLY A 50 -8.99 -6.14 -3.87
C GLY A 50 -9.97 -5.67 -4.95
N ARG A 51 -10.52 -6.64 -5.72
CA ARG A 51 -11.45 -6.35 -6.83
C ARG A 51 -12.72 -5.60 -6.43
N SER A 52 -13.07 -5.63 -5.15
CA SER A 52 -14.22 -4.93 -4.59
C SER A 52 -13.87 -3.59 -3.92
N CYS A 53 -12.61 -3.17 -4.00
CA CYS A 53 -12.11 -1.93 -3.41
C CYS A 53 -11.66 -0.95 -4.49
N GLU A 54 -11.70 0.33 -4.19
CA GLU A 54 -10.94 1.32 -4.97
C GLU A 54 -9.43 1.08 -4.81
N ASP A 55 -8.64 1.57 -5.77
CA ASP A 55 -7.18 1.45 -5.69
C ASP A 55 -6.64 2.11 -4.42
N PRO A 56 -5.86 1.39 -3.60
CA PRO A 56 -5.42 1.87 -2.30
C PRO A 56 -4.44 3.05 -2.38
N TRP A 57 -3.59 3.10 -3.41
CA TRP A 57 -2.59 4.14 -3.56
C TRP A 57 -3.19 5.46 -4.02
N ILE A 58 -4.10 5.39 -5.01
CA ILE A 58 -4.80 6.57 -5.52
C ILE A 58 -5.73 7.12 -4.43
N THR A 59 -6.47 6.24 -3.74
CA THR A 59 -7.33 6.65 -2.63
C THR A 59 -6.52 7.32 -1.52
N ALA A 60 -5.43 6.69 -1.06
CA ALA A 60 -4.58 7.26 -0.03
C ALA A 60 -4.02 8.62 -0.44
N ALA A 61 -3.49 8.74 -1.67
CA ALA A 61 -2.94 9.99 -2.18
C ALA A 61 -3.97 11.12 -2.20
N SER A 62 -5.22 10.83 -2.52
CA SER A 62 -6.31 11.82 -2.54
C SER A 62 -6.67 12.38 -1.16
N LEU A 63 -6.23 11.75 -0.08
CA LEU A 63 -6.54 12.12 1.30
C LEU A 63 -5.40 12.84 2.01
N ILE A 64 -4.21 12.93 1.40
CA ILE A 64 -3.01 13.54 2.00
C ILE A 64 -3.28 14.98 2.43
N ASP A 65 -3.81 15.79 1.52
CA ASP A 65 -4.02 17.24 1.75
C ASP A 65 -5.21 17.53 2.69
N ALA A 66 -6.05 16.53 2.92
CA ALA A 66 -7.20 16.66 3.83
C ALA A 66 -6.86 16.38 5.29
N THR A 67 -5.65 15.85 5.57
CA THR A 67 -5.21 15.36 6.88
C THR A 67 -3.83 15.91 7.22
N GLN A 68 -3.50 16.01 8.52
CA GLN A 68 -2.21 16.57 8.97
C GLN A 68 -1.30 15.54 9.61
N HIS A 69 -1.82 14.63 10.43
CA HIS A 69 -1.04 13.68 11.24
C HIS A 69 -1.33 12.23 10.88
N LEU A 70 -2.49 11.97 10.26
CA LEU A 70 -2.98 10.65 9.94
C LEU A 70 -2.00 9.87 9.07
N LYS A 71 -1.60 8.68 9.51
CA LYS A 71 -0.80 7.76 8.72
C LYS A 71 -1.68 6.88 7.84
N PHE A 72 -1.15 6.51 6.70
CA PHE A 72 -1.82 5.70 5.70
C PHE A 72 -1.17 4.33 5.60
N LEU A 73 -1.82 3.31 6.14
CA LEU A 73 -1.40 1.91 6.00
C LEU A 73 -1.95 1.36 4.68
N VAL A 74 -1.17 1.53 3.62
CA VAL A 74 -1.58 1.25 2.24
C VAL A 74 -1.28 -0.21 1.89
N ALA A 75 -2.28 -0.92 1.39
CA ALA A 75 -2.10 -2.30 0.94
C ALA A 75 -1.20 -2.36 -0.29
N LEU A 76 -0.26 -3.32 -0.27
CA LEU A 76 0.68 -3.62 -1.34
C LEU A 76 0.61 -5.10 -1.66
N ARG A 77 0.27 -5.45 -2.92
CA ARG A 77 0.20 -6.84 -3.38
C ARG A 77 1.36 -7.15 -4.32
N PRO A 78 2.33 -7.99 -3.90
CA PRO A 78 3.37 -8.49 -4.79
C PRO A 78 2.76 -9.21 -6.00
N GLY A 79 3.37 -8.99 -7.18
CA GLY A 79 2.89 -9.57 -8.44
C GLY A 79 1.96 -8.66 -9.25
N VAL A 80 1.18 -7.79 -8.60
CA VAL A 80 0.34 -6.79 -9.32
C VAL A 80 1.19 -5.63 -9.80
N THR A 81 2.16 -5.21 -8.99
CA THR A 81 3.16 -4.20 -9.36
C THR A 81 4.56 -4.75 -9.22
N THR A 82 5.52 -4.25 -9.99
CA THR A 82 6.94 -4.59 -9.80
C THR A 82 7.49 -3.97 -8.52
N PRO A 83 8.49 -4.60 -7.86
CA PRO A 83 9.06 -4.05 -6.63
C PRO A 83 9.72 -2.66 -6.85
N ALA A 84 10.30 -2.42 -8.02
CA ALA A 84 10.88 -1.12 -8.37
C ALA A 84 9.82 -0.02 -8.54
N LEU A 85 8.68 -0.34 -9.16
CA LEU A 85 7.57 0.60 -9.26
C LEU A 85 6.98 0.89 -7.87
N ALA A 86 6.75 -0.14 -7.06
CA ALA A 86 6.22 0.02 -5.71
C ALA A 86 7.17 0.83 -4.80
N ALA A 87 8.49 0.67 -4.94
CA ALA A 87 9.47 1.50 -4.23
C ALA A 87 9.35 2.97 -4.63
N ARG A 88 9.16 3.25 -5.92
CA ARG A 88 8.95 4.61 -6.43
C ARG A 88 7.65 5.22 -5.92
N MET A 89 6.56 4.45 -5.92
CA MET A 89 5.26 4.88 -5.39
C MET A 89 5.38 5.19 -3.90
N ALA A 90 5.98 4.29 -3.11
CA ALA A 90 6.18 4.48 -1.67
C ALA A 90 7.03 5.73 -1.37
N ALA A 91 8.15 5.93 -2.05
CA ALA A 91 9.00 7.10 -1.86
C ALA A 91 8.31 8.40 -2.25
N THR A 92 7.53 8.40 -3.32
CA THR A 92 6.76 9.58 -3.76
C THR A 92 5.69 9.91 -2.74
N PHE A 93 4.89 8.93 -2.34
CA PHE A 93 3.86 9.10 -1.34
C PHE A 93 4.43 9.60 -0.01
N ASP A 94 5.56 9.03 0.40
CA ASP A 94 6.23 9.38 1.65
C ASP A 94 6.68 10.86 1.66
N ARG A 95 7.22 11.34 0.55
CA ARG A 95 7.56 12.77 0.40
C ARG A 95 6.35 13.67 0.40
N LEU A 96 5.31 13.32 -0.37
CA LEU A 96 4.07 14.12 -0.45
C LEU A 96 3.35 14.21 0.90
N SER A 97 3.36 13.11 1.65
CA SER A 97 2.71 13.03 2.97
C SER A 97 3.60 13.44 4.14
N ASN A 98 4.88 13.79 3.88
CA ASN A 98 5.88 14.08 4.91
C ASN A 98 6.03 12.94 5.94
N GLY A 99 6.29 11.73 5.44
CA GLY A 99 6.59 10.56 6.27
C GLY A 99 5.38 9.85 6.86
N ARG A 100 4.21 9.93 6.23
CA ARG A 100 2.97 9.34 6.76
C ARG A 100 2.55 8.02 6.10
N VAL A 101 3.34 7.46 5.18
CA VAL A 101 3.03 6.15 4.59
C VAL A 101 3.53 5.00 5.44
N LEU A 102 2.70 3.98 5.57
CA LEU A 102 3.00 2.65 6.10
C LEU A 102 2.53 1.62 5.06
N LEU A 103 3.20 0.49 4.95
CA LEU A 103 2.84 -0.53 3.97
C LEU A 103 2.25 -1.77 4.66
N ASN A 104 1.17 -2.29 4.07
CA ASN A 104 0.57 -3.56 4.44
C ASN A 104 0.75 -4.56 3.30
N LEU A 105 1.71 -5.47 3.43
CA LEU A 105 1.96 -6.49 2.43
C LEU A 105 0.86 -7.56 2.48
N VAL A 106 0.16 -7.74 1.37
CA VAL A 106 -0.94 -8.71 1.24
C VAL A 106 -0.70 -9.64 0.06
N THR A 107 -0.56 -10.93 0.30
CA THR A 107 -0.33 -11.93 -0.75
C THR A 107 -1.61 -12.43 -1.41
N GLY A 108 -2.78 -12.04 -0.85
CA GLY A 108 -4.09 -12.45 -1.35
C GLY A 108 -4.50 -13.85 -0.86
N GLY A 109 -5.81 -14.07 -0.73
CA GLY A 109 -6.39 -15.35 -0.29
C GLY A 109 -7.50 -15.88 -1.18
N ASP A 110 -8.15 -15.04 -1.97
CA ASP A 110 -9.19 -15.43 -2.92
C ASP A 110 -8.57 -15.75 -4.28
N GLU A 111 -8.63 -17.02 -4.68
CA GLU A 111 -8.01 -17.49 -5.92
C GLU A 111 -8.67 -16.89 -7.18
N ALA A 112 -9.97 -16.66 -7.14
CA ALA A 112 -10.68 -16.07 -8.28
C ALA A 112 -10.31 -14.59 -8.46
N GLU A 113 -10.13 -13.87 -7.36
CA GLU A 113 -9.63 -12.49 -7.37
C GLU A 113 -8.20 -12.42 -7.91
N LEU A 114 -7.30 -13.27 -7.39
CA LEU A 114 -5.92 -13.33 -7.83
C LEU A 114 -5.77 -13.60 -9.32
N ARG A 115 -6.54 -14.56 -9.85
CA ARG A 115 -6.57 -14.86 -11.29
C ARG A 115 -7.11 -13.70 -12.12
N GLY A 116 -8.09 -12.97 -11.58
CA GLY A 116 -8.61 -11.74 -12.18
C GLY A 116 -7.55 -10.62 -12.26
N ASP A 117 -6.63 -10.57 -11.30
CA ASP A 117 -5.49 -9.66 -11.28
C ASP A 117 -4.28 -10.17 -12.09
N GLY A 118 -4.40 -11.33 -12.75
CA GLY A 118 -3.32 -11.95 -13.53
C GLY A 118 -2.33 -12.79 -12.74
N LEU A 119 -2.64 -13.10 -11.47
CA LEU A 119 -1.79 -13.89 -10.58
C LEU A 119 -2.24 -15.35 -10.55
N TYR A 120 -1.42 -16.22 -11.09
CA TYR A 120 -1.70 -17.66 -11.22
C TYR A 120 -0.83 -18.54 -10.32
N GLU A 121 0.03 -17.94 -9.53
CA GLU A 121 0.90 -18.65 -8.59
C GLU A 121 0.08 -19.31 -7.48
N ASP A 122 0.50 -20.50 -7.04
CA ASP A 122 -0.04 -21.15 -5.86
C ASP A 122 0.35 -20.40 -4.58
N HIS A 123 -0.23 -20.79 -3.46
CA HIS A 123 0.00 -20.14 -2.16
C HIS A 123 1.49 -20.10 -1.77
N SER A 124 2.20 -21.22 -1.90
CA SER A 124 3.62 -21.32 -1.51
C SER A 124 4.48 -20.41 -2.39
N THR A 125 4.26 -20.47 -3.69
CA THR A 125 4.99 -19.68 -4.69
C THR A 125 4.79 -18.18 -4.48
N ARG A 126 3.55 -17.74 -4.17
CA ARG A 126 3.29 -16.32 -3.85
C ARG A 126 4.11 -15.82 -2.66
N TYR A 127 4.32 -16.64 -1.63
CA TYR A 127 5.17 -16.26 -0.49
C TYR A 127 6.65 -16.19 -0.85
N GLN A 128 7.14 -17.09 -1.71
CA GLN A 128 8.50 -17.01 -2.24
C GLN A 128 8.70 -15.72 -3.05
N THR A 129 7.78 -15.44 -3.98
CA THR A 129 7.77 -14.19 -4.75
C THR A 129 7.71 -12.97 -3.82
N ALA A 130 6.88 -12.99 -2.78
CA ALA A 130 6.79 -11.90 -1.83
C ALA A 130 8.08 -11.66 -1.05
N ASN A 131 8.82 -12.71 -0.68
CA ASN A 131 10.12 -12.58 -0.01
C ASN A 131 11.15 -11.87 -0.89
N GLU A 132 11.28 -12.28 -2.16
CA GLU A 132 12.18 -11.61 -3.11
C GLU A 132 11.73 -10.17 -3.38
N TYR A 133 10.43 -9.97 -3.52
CA TYR A 133 9.82 -8.66 -3.71
C TYR A 133 10.19 -7.69 -2.59
N VAL A 134 9.99 -8.08 -1.33
CA VAL A 134 10.31 -7.25 -0.17
C VAL A 134 11.80 -6.96 -0.10
N LYS A 135 12.66 -7.94 -0.41
CA LYS A 135 14.10 -7.76 -0.45
C LYS A 135 14.49 -6.69 -1.49
N ILE A 136 14.00 -6.81 -2.72
CA ILE A 136 14.28 -5.84 -3.79
C ILE A 136 13.75 -4.45 -3.40
N TRP A 137 12.52 -4.39 -2.92
CA TRP A 137 11.87 -3.14 -2.51
C TRP A 137 12.66 -2.41 -1.43
N ARG A 138 13.09 -3.11 -0.37
CA ARG A 138 13.88 -2.55 0.73
C ARG A 138 15.25 -2.07 0.27
N GLU A 139 15.95 -2.85 -0.55
CA GLU A 139 17.28 -2.49 -1.05
C GLU A 139 17.22 -1.25 -1.94
N ILE A 140 16.28 -1.15 -2.86
CA ILE A 140 16.11 0.03 -3.71
C ILE A 140 15.88 1.29 -2.87
N LEU A 141 15.01 1.22 -1.86
CA LEU A 141 14.71 2.37 -1.00
C LEU A 141 15.89 2.73 -0.09
N THR A 142 16.56 1.75 0.52
CA THR A 142 17.73 2.00 1.35
C THR A 142 18.85 2.66 0.55
N ARG A 143 19.17 2.11 -0.62
CA ARG A 143 20.24 2.62 -1.50
C ARG A 143 19.90 3.96 -2.15
N SER A 144 18.63 4.32 -2.23
CA SER A 144 18.24 5.63 -2.75
C SER A 144 18.80 6.79 -1.93
N HIS A 145 19.10 6.59 -0.65
CA HIS A 145 19.71 7.61 0.22
C HIS A 145 21.19 7.87 -0.08
N THR A 146 21.88 6.92 -0.71
CA THR A 146 23.28 7.05 -1.14
C THR A 146 23.43 7.24 -2.65
N GLY A 147 22.33 7.04 -3.39
CA GLY A 147 22.33 7.11 -4.85
C GLY A 147 22.90 5.86 -5.54
N GLU A 148 23.10 4.77 -4.78
CA GLU A 148 23.58 3.49 -5.31
C GLU A 148 22.47 2.73 -6.03
N ALA A 149 22.85 1.97 -7.05
CA ALA A 149 21.97 1.04 -7.73
C ALA A 149 21.98 -0.34 -7.06
N PHE A 150 20.93 -1.12 -7.36
CA PHE A 150 20.78 -2.48 -6.87
C PHE A 150 20.49 -3.46 -8.00
N THR A 151 21.25 -4.54 -8.06
CA THR A 151 21.04 -5.67 -8.96
C THR A 151 20.71 -6.90 -8.13
N PHE A 152 19.69 -7.65 -8.54
CA PHE A 152 19.27 -8.88 -7.88
C PHE A 152 18.75 -9.87 -8.92
N HIS A 153 19.24 -11.10 -8.87
CA HIS A 153 18.78 -12.22 -9.67
C HIS A 153 18.33 -13.33 -8.71
N GLY A 154 17.02 -13.41 -8.51
CA GLY A 154 16.37 -14.43 -7.71
C GLY A 154 15.81 -15.56 -8.57
N GLU A 155 15.11 -16.47 -7.93
CA GLU A 155 14.38 -17.56 -8.63
C GLU A 155 13.08 -17.07 -9.28
N ARG A 156 12.46 -16.01 -8.73
CA ARG A 156 11.15 -15.48 -9.11
C ARG A 156 11.23 -14.09 -9.72
N LEU A 157 12.11 -13.26 -9.20
CA LEU A 157 12.21 -11.85 -9.59
C LEU A 157 13.67 -11.50 -9.90
N GLN A 158 13.82 -10.58 -10.86
CA GLN A 158 15.12 -10.03 -11.14
C GLN A 158 15.02 -8.54 -11.45
N VAL A 159 16.04 -7.79 -11.06
CA VAL A 159 16.23 -6.38 -11.41
C VAL A 159 17.72 -6.14 -11.70
N ASP A 160 17.98 -5.33 -12.71
CA ASP A 160 19.33 -4.91 -13.09
C ASP A 160 19.44 -3.39 -12.94
N ASP A 161 20.48 -2.95 -12.24
CA ASP A 161 20.81 -1.52 -12.05
C ASP A 161 19.61 -0.69 -11.57
N ALA A 162 18.76 -1.28 -10.71
CA ALA A 162 17.57 -0.62 -10.20
C ALA A 162 17.98 0.58 -9.31
N LYS A 163 17.51 1.77 -9.68
CA LYS A 163 17.89 3.01 -9.02
C LYS A 163 16.66 3.89 -8.76
N LEU A 164 16.64 4.52 -7.59
CA LEU A 164 15.64 5.50 -7.22
C LEU A 164 16.32 6.83 -6.90
N LEU A 165 16.06 7.86 -7.72
CA LEU A 165 16.73 9.16 -7.63
C LEU A 165 16.17 10.05 -6.50
N TYR A 166 14.95 9.80 -6.08
CA TYR A 166 14.25 10.60 -5.07
C TYR A 166 13.91 9.73 -3.86
N PRO A 167 14.76 9.73 -2.81
CA PRO A 167 14.56 8.89 -1.63
C PRO A 167 13.31 9.29 -0.85
N PRO A 168 12.75 8.37 -0.03
CA PRO A 168 11.70 8.71 0.91
C PRO A 168 12.23 9.61 2.03
N VAL A 169 11.31 10.22 2.79
CA VAL A 169 11.63 10.97 4.02
C VAL A 169 12.02 10.00 5.13
N GLN A 170 11.28 8.91 5.27
CA GLN A 170 11.51 7.86 6.27
C GLN A 170 12.75 7.03 5.92
N LYS A 171 13.57 6.73 6.94
CA LYS A 171 14.84 5.97 6.77
C LYS A 171 14.80 4.69 7.60
N PRO A 172 15.37 3.60 7.08
CA PRO A 172 15.93 3.44 5.73
C PRO A 172 14.88 3.36 4.62
N TYR A 173 13.63 3.07 4.98
CA TYR A 173 12.44 2.98 4.12
C TYR A 173 11.18 3.16 4.97
N PRO A 174 10.01 3.44 4.36
CA PRO A 174 8.74 3.44 5.08
C PRO A 174 8.45 2.09 5.75
N PRO A 175 7.88 2.05 6.96
CA PRO A 175 7.56 0.79 7.65
C PRO A 175 6.66 -0.13 6.82
N LEU A 176 6.98 -1.44 6.88
CA LEU A 176 6.25 -2.52 6.22
C LEU A 176 5.85 -3.54 7.28
#